data_aef7986b70a6b0f636a966e654f562a4
#
_entry.id   aef7986b70a6b0f636a966e654f562a4
#
_cell.length_a   1.000
_cell.length_b   1.000
_cell.length_c   1.000
_cell.angle_alpha   90.00
_cell.angle_beta   90.00
_cell.angle_gamma   90.00
#
_symmetry.space_group_name_H-M   'P 1'
#
loop_
_entity.id
_entity.type
_entity.pdbx_description
1 polymer ?
#
loop_
_entity_poly.entity_id
_entity_poly.type
_entity_poly.pdbx_seq_one_letter_code
_entity_poly.pdbx_strand_id
1 'polypeptide(L)'
;IMDSAMGPMIYYNQGDSRWADYLYGDQDPMRSHGCGPTAAAMVISSFSPTSLTPPEAAEWAASNGFYARGQGSYHSLITGSLTAYGLNVQSVTERSQEHVSDLLKEGSILIALMGKGSLTQNGHFIIITQILENGNVRIADPNSYSNSTKEWKLSQLLSELKQSRDSGAPLR
;
A
#
# COMPACT_ATOMS: atom_id res chain seq x y z
N ILE A 1 12.41 -1.51 10.15
CA ILE A 1 11.58 -2.71 10.20
C ILE A 1 10.45 -2.49 11.19
N MET A 2 9.25 -2.86 10.79
CA MET A 2 8.06 -2.75 11.63
C MET A 2 7.38 -4.11 11.77
N ASP A 3 6.53 -4.25 12.79
CA ASP A 3 5.76 -5.48 12.96
C ASP A 3 4.57 -5.51 12.01
N SER A 4 4.16 -6.70 11.64
CA SER A 4 2.93 -6.92 10.88
C SER A 4 2.31 -8.26 11.23
N ALA A 5 1.07 -8.47 10.79
CA ALA A 5 0.38 -9.74 10.96
C ALA A 5 1.12 -10.89 10.27
N MET A 6 1.93 -10.60 9.27
CA MET A 6 2.72 -11.59 8.53
C MET A 6 4.17 -11.68 9.02
N GLY A 7 4.54 -10.96 10.08
CA GLY A 7 5.89 -10.92 10.60
C GLY A 7 6.58 -9.58 10.33
N PRO A 8 7.90 -9.51 10.57
CA PRO A 8 8.64 -8.26 10.35
C PRO A 8 8.53 -7.79 8.91
N MET A 9 8.31 -6.49 8.73
CA MET A 9 8.16 -5.87 7.42
C MET A 9 9.09 -4.66 7.29
N ILE A 10 9.79 -4.55 6.17
CA ILE A 10 10.61 -3.38 5.86
C ILE A 10 9.68 -2.20 5.57
N TYR A 11 9.98 -1.05 6.17
CA TYR A 11 9.29 0.20 5.84
C TYR A 11 10.12 1.00 4.84
N TYR A 12 9.47 1.44 3.77
CA TYR A 12 10.02 2.41 2.83
C TYR A 12 9.15 3.65 2.79
N ASN A 13 9.78 4.82 2.68
CA ASN A 13 9.09 6.08 2.46
C ASN A 13 9.37 6.56 1.04
N GLN A 14 8.33 6.92 0.31
CA GLN A 14 8.48 7.40 -1.08
C GLN A 14 9.27 8.71 -1.18
N GLY A 15 9.30 9.48 -0.10
CA GLY A 15 10.04 10.74 -0.02
C GLY A 15 11.47 10.60 0.52
N ASP A 16 11.96 9.39 0.73
CA ASP A 16 13.36 9.16 1.14
C ASP A 16 14.31 9.85 0.16
N SER A 17 15.31 10.57 0.67
CA SER A 17 16.22 11.36 -0.16
C SER A 17 16.95 10.54 -1.22
N ARG A 18 17.10 9.25 -0.99
CA ARG A 18 17.76 8.36 -1.95
C ARG A 18 17.00 8.22 -3.26
N TRP A 19 15.68 8.41 -3.25
CA TRP A 19 14.85 8.22 -4.45
C TRP A 19 13.69 9.19 -4.61
N ALA A 20 13.55 10.18 -3.73
CA ALA A 20 12.45 11.15 -3.80
C ALA A 20 12.32 11.82 -5.16
N ASP A 21 13.44 12.07 -5.82
CA ASP A 21 13.48 12.74 -7.13
C ASP A 21 13.54 11.78 -8.31
N TYR A 22 13.55 10.46 -8.07
CA TYR A 22 13.46 9.49 -9.16
C TYR A 22 12.13 9.70 -9.89
N LEU A 23 12.18 9.69 -11.23
CA LEU A 23 10.99 9.95 -12.05
C LEU A 23 10.27 8.65 -12.40
N TYR A 24 9.15 8.43 -11.76
CA TYR A 24 8.25 7.33 -12.06
C TYR A 24 7.68 7.54 -13.47
N GLY A 25 7.85 6.54 -14.33
CA GLY A 25 7.43 6.64 -15.72
C GLY A 25 8.18 7.73 -16.50
N ASP A 26 9.40 8.06 -16.07
CA ASP A 26 10.24 9.12 -16.64
C ASP A 26 9.63 10.51 -16.53
N GLN A 27 8.65 10.70 -15.64
CA GLN A 27 7.94 11.97 -15.58
C GLN A 27 7.61 12.46 -14.16
N ASP A 28 7.06 11.60 -13.29
CA ASP A 28 6.50 12.03 -12.01
C ASP A 28 7.41 11.64 -10.85
N PRO A 29 7.82 12.59 -9.99
CA PRO A 29 8.72 12.27 -8.88
C PRO A 29 8.10 11.28 -7.90
N MET A 30 8.93 10.37 -7.38
CA MET A 30 8.50 9.40 -6.39
C MET A 30 7.86 10.05 -5.16
N ARG A 31 8.41 11.18 -4.70
CA ARG A 31 7.90 11.85 -3.49
C ARG A 31 6.41 12.21 -3.59
N SER A 32 5.91 12.45 -4.79
CA SER A 32 4.52 12.86 -5.00
C SER A 32 3.65 11.79 -5.65
N HIS A 33 4.24 10.85 -6.37
CA HIS A 33 3.49 9.88 -7.18
C HIS A 33 3.86 8.42 -6.92
N GLY A 34 4.76 8.17 -5.98
CA GLY A 34 5.34 6.84 -5.79
C GLY A 34 4.69 5.96 -4.72
N CYS A 35 3.51 6.28 -4.21
CA CYS A 35 2.92 5.49 -3.12
C CYS A 35 2.64 4.04 -3.52
N GLY A 36 2.15 3.81 -4.73
CA GLY A 36 1.87 2.46 -5.22
C GLY A 36 3.11 1.58 -5.29
N PRO A 37 4.15 1.99 -6.04
CA PRO A 37 5.41 1.23 -6.09
C PRO A 37 6.08 1.07 -4.73
N THR A 38 6.01 2.10 -3.88
CA THR A 38 6.61 2.02 -2.54
C THR A 38 5.89 1.00 -1.66
N ALA A 39 4.55 0.98 -1.69
CA ALA A 39 3.79 -0.04 -0.98
C ALA A 39 4.11 -1.44 -1.52
N ALA A 40 4.14 -1.62 -2.82
CA ALA A 40 4.50 -2.90 -3.44
C ALA A 40 5.92 -3.33 -3.04
N ALA A 41 6.89 -2.41 -3.05
CA ALA A 41 8.26 -2.70 -2.66
C ALA A 41 8.36 -3.19 -1.21
N MET A 42 7.60 -2.59 -0.29
CA MET A 42 7.57 -3.03 1.10
C MET A 42 7.10 -4.49 1.21
N VAL A 43 6.02 -4.82 0.55
CA VAL A 43 5.42 -6.15 0.64
C VAL A 43 6.27 -7.20 -0.07
N ILE A 44 6.70 -6.92 -1.28
CA ILE A 44 7.54 -7.84 -2.06
C ILE A 44 8.86 -8.11 -1.35
N SER A 45 9.55 -7.06 -0.89
CA SER A 45 10.83 -7.21 -0.21
C SER A 45 10.72 -7.96 1.12
N SER A 46 9.57 -7.85 1.79
CA SER A 46 9.38 -8.44 3.11
C SER A 46 8.90 -9.90 3.03
N PHE A 47 8.07 -10.24 2.04
CA PHE A 47 7.34 -11.51 2.04
C PHE A 47 7.57 -12.37 0.81
N SER A 48 8.43 -11.94 -0.12
CA SER A 48 8.88 -12.78 -1.25
C SER A 48 10.39 -12.93 -1.20
N PRO A 49 10.98 -13.86 -1.99
CA PRO A 49 12.42 -14.01 -2.06
C PRO A 49 13.15 -12.83 -2.73
N THR A 50 12.40 -11.92 -3.38
CA THR A 50 12.97 -10.81 -4.12
C THR A 50 12.99 -9.55 -3.28
N SER A 51 14.09 -8.79 -3.33
CA SER A 51 14.18 -7.46 -2.73
C SER A 51 14.08 -6.41 -3.81
N LEU A 52 13.18 -5.46 -3.63
CA LEU A 52 13.02 -4.30 -4.52
C LEU A 52 13.03 -3.01 -3.70
N THR A 53 13.81 -2.03 -4.15
CA THR A 53 13.67 -0.67 -3.65
C THR A 53 12.45 -0.02 -4.31
N PRO A 54 11.91 1.07 -3.75
CA PRO A 54 10.82 1.80 -4.39
C PRO A 54 11.08 2.19 -5.86
N PRO A 55 12.26 2.72 -6.25
CA PRO A 55 12.50 3.01 -7.67
C PRO A 55 12.55 1.76 -8.54
N GLU A 56 13.06 0.64 -8.03
CA GLU A 56 13.04 -0.61 -8.78
C GLU A 56 11.61 -1.11 -9.01
N ALA A 57 10.77 -1.00 -8.00
CA ALA A 57 9.35 -1.33 -8.13
C ALA A 57 8.64 -0.38 -9.12
N ALA A 58 9.01 0.90 -9.10
CA ALA A 58 8.45 1.89 -10.03
C ALA A 58 8.87 1.58 -11.47
N GLU A 59 10.13 1.20 -11.69
CA GLU A 59 10.61 0.81 -13.02
C GLU A 59 9.86 -0.41 -13.54
N TRP A 60 9.67 -1.41 -12.68
CA TRP A 60 8.89 -2.60 -13.03
C TRP A 60 7.46 -2.22 -13.38
N ALA A 61 6.83 -1.36 -12.57
CA ALA A 61 5.45 -0.93 -12.79
C ALA A 61 5.29 -0.19 -14.12
N ALA A 62 6.18 0.73 -14.42
CA ALA A 62 6.13 1.48 -15.67
C ALA A 62 6.35 0.56 -16.88
N SER A 63 7.29 -0.39 -16.77
CA SER A 63 7.60 -1.33 -17.85
C SER A 63 6.46 -2.31 -18.11
N ASN A 64 5.58 -2.52 -17.13
CA ASN A 64 4.48 -3.46 -17.24
C ASN A 64 3.10 -2.80 -17.38
N GLY A 65 3.07 -1.50 -17.65
CA GLY A 65 1.82 -0.81 -17.98
C GLY A 65 0.99 -0.35 -16.79
N PHE A 66 1.59 -0.28 -15.59
CA PHE A 66 0.86 0.11 -14.38
C PHE A 66 1.03 1.58 -14.01
N TYR A 67 1.85 2.32 -14.73
CA TYR A 67 2.03 3.74 -14.48
C TYR A 67 0.91 4.55 -15.15
N ALA A 68 0.26 5.41 -14.39
CA ALA A 68 -0.76 6.34 -14.88
C ALA A 68 -0.20 7.76 -14.85
N ARG A 69 0.11 8.30 -16.02
CA ARG A 69 0.77 9.60 -16.18
C ARG A 69 0.05 10.70 -15.40
N GLY A 70 0.78 11.38 -14.51
CA GLY A 70 0.25 12.47 -13.69
C GLY A 70 -0.61 12.00 -12.52
N GLN A 71 -0.89 10.71 -12.41
CA GLN A 71 -1.79 10.18 -11.39
C GLN A 71 -1.20 9.05 -10.55
N GLY A 72 0.08 8.75 -10.75
CA GLY A 72 0.75 7.66 -10.04
C GLY A 72 0.53 6.31 -10.71
N SER A 73 -0.11 5.39 -10.03
CA SER A 73 -0.29 4.02 -10.51
C SER A 73 -1.76 3.70 -10.78
N TYR A 74 -1.99 2.84 -11.77
CA TYR A 74 -3.27 2.14 -11.85
C TYR A 74 -3.43 1.24 -10.63
N HIS A 75 -4.67 1.06 -10.17
CA HIS A 75 -4.96 0.27 -8.96
C HIS A 75 -4.62 -1.21 -9.15
N SER A 76 -4.63 -1.67 -10.39
CA SER A 76 -4.23 -3.02 -10.76
C SER A 76 -2.74 -3.31 -10.51
N LEU A 77 -1.92 -2.30 -10.26
CA LEU A 77 -0.52 -2.50 -9.88
C LEU A 77 -0.39 -3.47 -8.70
N ILE A 78 -1.26 -3.33 -7.71
CA ILE A 78 -1.15 -4.13 -6.48
C ILE A 78 -1.28 -5.62 -6.82
N THR A 79 -2.38 -6.02 -7.43
CA THR A 79 -2.57 -7.42 -7.82
C THR A 79 -1.51 -7.87 -8.82
N GLY A 80 -1.22 -7.04 -9.81
CA GLY A 80 -0.26 -7.39 -10.86
C GLY A 80 1.15 -7.60 -10.34
N SER A 81 1.65 -6.68 -9.52
CA SER A 81 3.01 -6.77 -9.02
C SER A 81 3.17 -7.90 -8.00
N LEU A 82 2.28 -7.99 -7.02
CA LEU A 82 2.40 -9.00 -5.98
C LEU A 82 2.27 -10.40 -6.56
N THR A 83 1.36 -10.61 -7.50
CA THR A 83 1.19 -11.90 -8.18
C THR A 83 2.44 -12.25 -9.00
N ALA A 84 3.02 -11.27 -9.69
CA ALA A 84 4.22 -11.50 -10.50
C ALA A 84 5.42 -11.96 -9.66
N TYR A 85 5.47 -11.55 -8.40
CA TYR A 85 6.53 -11.93 -7.47
C TYR A 85 6.14 -13.13 -6.57
N GLY A 86 5.06 -13.82 -6.90
CA GLY A 86 4.69 -15.09 -6.25
C GLY A 86 3.84 -14.96 -5.00
N LEU A 87 3.30 -13.78 -4.72
CA LEU A 87 2.44 -13.58 -3.57
C LEU A 87 0.97 -13.81 -3.93
N ASN A 88 0.20 -14.32 -2.98
CA ASN A 88 -1.21 -14.57 -3.17
C ASN A 88 -2.01 -13.32 -2.75
N VAL A 89 -2.77 -12.76 -3.69
CA VAL A 89 -3.51 -11.52 -3.50
C VAL A 89 -4.98 -11.76 -3.83
N GLN A 90 -5.87 -11.28 -2.96
CA GLN A 90 -7.32 -11.39 -3.17
C GLN A 90 -7.98 -10.04 -2.92
N SER A 91 -8.95 -9.68 -3.77
CA SER A 91 -9.78 -8.51 -3.53
C SER A 91 -10.72 -8.78 -2.35
N VAL A 92 -10.83 -7.80 -1.46
CA VAL A 92 -11.73 -7.89 -0.30
C VAL A 92 -12.99 -7.11 -0.64
N THR A 93 -14.07 -7.84 -0.93
CA THR A 93 -15.36 -7.24 -1.31
C THR A 93 -16.26 -7.02 -0.11
N GLU A 94 -16.19 -7.88 0.91
CA GLU A 94 -16.89 -7.66 2.16
C GLU A 94 -16.01 -6.80 3.08
N ARG A 95 -16.39 -5.54 3.25
CA ARG A 95 -15.58 -4.55 3.95
C ARG A 95 -16.21 -4.12 5.26
N SER A 96 -16.95 -5.00 5.90
CA SER A 96 -17.42 -4.78 7.26
C SER A 96 -16.22 -4.77 8.21
N GLN A 97 -16.34 -4.02 9.29
CA GLN A 97 -15.28 -3.96 10.30
C GLN A 97 -14.99 -5.35 10.87
N GLU A 98 -16.03 -6.16 11.08
CA GLU A 98 -15.88 -7.52 11.59
C GLU A 98 -15.07 -8.39 10.65
N HIS A 99 -15.42 -8.41 9.36
CA HIS A 99 -14.72 -9.26 8.39
C HIS A 99 -13.26 -8.85 8.23
N VAL A 100 -13.00 -7.54 8.12
CA VAL A 100 -11.63 -7.04 7.97
C VAL A 100 -10.81 -7.31 9.23
N SER A 101 -11.41 -7.15 10.42
CA SER A 101 -10.75 -7.50 11.68
C SER A 101 -10.34 -8.97 11.70
N ASP A 102 -11.22 -9.85 11.23
CA ASP A 102 -10.94 -11.29 11.19
C ASP A 102 -9.77 -11.60 10.25
N LEU A 103 -9.71 -10.98 9.08
CA LEU A 103 -8.59 -11.16 8.16
C LEU A 103 -7.26 -10.78 8.81
N LEU A 104 -7.22 -9.66 9.52
CA LEU A 104 -6.02 -9.22 10.21
C LEU A 104 -5.63 -10.16 11.35
N LYS A 105 -6.62 -10.64 12.11
CA LYS A 105 -6.40 -11.59 13.21
C LYS A 105 -5.89 -12.94 12.69
N GLU A 106 -6.29 -13.31 11.48
CA GLU A 106 -5.88 -14.58 10.86
C GLU A 106 -4.48 -14.51 10.24
N GLY A 107 -3.83 -13.36 10.28
CA GLY A 107 -2.46 -13.20 9.80
C GLY A 107 -2.33 -12.57 8.43
N SER A 108 -3.37 -11.94 7.90
CA SER A 108 -3.30 -11.19 6.65
C SER A 108 -2.88 -9.75 6.89
N ILE A 109 -2.22 -9.16 5.90
CA ILE A 109 -2.07 -7.71 5.79
C ILE A 109 -2.95 -7.26 4.62
N LEU A 110 -3.32 -5.99 4.62
CA LEU A 110 -4.22 -5.45 3.60
C LEU A 110 -3.61 -4.21 2.96
N ILE A 111 -3.68 -4.12 1.65
CA ILE A 111 -3.28 -2.91 0.93
C ILE A 111 -4.56 -2.16 0.57
N ALA A 112 -4.65 -0.93 1.07
CA ALA A 112 -5.85 -0.12 0.95
C ALA A 112 -5.60 1.10 0.06
N LEU A 113 -6.50 1.31 -0.89
CA LEU A 113 -6.52 2.55 -1.67
C LEU A 113 -7.47 3.51 -0.97
N MET A 114 -6.89 4.54 -0.39
CA MET A 114 -7.62 5.55 0.36
C MET A 114 -8.12 6.66 -0.55
N GLY A 115 -9.33 7.14 -0.29
CA GLY A 115 -9.87 8.32 -0.91
C GLY A 115 -9.71 9.54 -0.02
N LYS A 116 -10.37 10.64 -0.39
CA LYS A 116 -10.30 11.90 0.35
C LYS A 116 -10.68 11.68 1.82
N GLY A 117 -9.80 12.13 2.70
CA GLY A 117 -10.00 11.98 4.14
C GLY A 117 -8.74 12.34 4.92
N SER A 118 -8.51 11.60 5.98
CA SER A 118 -7.42 11.87 6.94
C SER A 118 -6.02 11.69 6.34
N LEU A 119 -5.88 10.83 5.33
CA LEU A 119 -4.57 10.42 4.81
C LEU A 119 -4.23 11.06 3.46
N THR A 120 -5.20 11.48 2.69
CA THR A 120 -4.98 12.03 1.36
C THR A 120 -6.15 12.92 0.94
N GLN A 121 -5.90 13.77 -0.05
CA GLN A 121 -6.96 14.58 -0.66
C GLN A 121 -7.52 13.93 -1.93
N ASN A 122 -6.79 13.03 -2.56
CA ASN A 122 -7.18 12.43 -3.83
C ASN A 122 -7.21 10.90 -3.79
N GLY A 123 -6.05 10.30 -3.66
CA GLY A 123 -5.89 8.84 -3.62
C GLY A 123 -4.51 8.51 -3.10
N HIS A 124 -4.43 7.44 -2.33
CA HIS A 124 -3.17 7.07 -1.68
C HIS A 124 -3.21 5.61 -1.25
N PHE A 125 -2.16 4.87 -1.57
CA PHE A 125 -2.04 3.49 -1.09
C PHE A 125 -1.39 3.46 0.28
N ILE A 126 -1.98 2.71 1.19
CA ILE A 126 -1.39 2.37 2.49
C ILE A 126 -1.45 0.87 2.70
N ILE A 127 -0.72 0.39 3.69
CA ILE A 127 -0.81 -1.01 4.12
C ILE A 127 -1.38 -1.02 5.54
N ILE A 128 -2.44 -1.79 5.76
CA ILE A 128 -2.94 -2.05 7.11
C ILE A 128 -2.17 -3.27 7.59
N THR A 129 -1.30 -3.09 8.58
CA THR A 129 -0.29 -4.08 8.92
C THR A 129 -0.71 -5.04 10.02
N GLN A 130 -1.50 -4.59 10.97
CA GLN A 130 -1.95 -5.45 12.06
C GLN A 130 -3.11 -4.83 12.83
N ILE A 131 -3.82 -5.67 13.55
CA ILE A 131 -4.85 -5.24 14.49
C ILE A 131 -4.34 -5.45 15.92
N LEU A 132 -4.66 -4.51 16.80
CA LEU A 132 -4.25 -4.52 18.20
C LEU A 132 -5.39 -5.05 19.08
N GLU A 133 -5.07 -5.37 20.34
CA GLU A 133 -6.06 -5.92 21.28
C GLU A 133 -7.27 -5.00 21.48
N ASN A 134 -7.05 -3.68 21.43
CA ASN A 134 -8.14 -2.70 21.57
C ASN A 134 -8.99 -2.52 20.31
N GLY A 135 -8.68 -3.26 19.23
CA GLY A 135 -9.41 -3.18 17.96
C GLY A 135 -8.90 -2.10 17.01
N ASN A 136 -7.98 -1.25 17.45
CA ASN A 136 -7.32 -0.31 16.55
C ASN A 136 -6.32 -1.04 15.66
N VAL A 137 -5.89 -0.39 14.60
CA VAL A 137 -4.94 -0.97 13.66
C VAL A 137 -3.69 -0.10 13.54
N ARG A 138 -2.62 -0.72 13.07
CA ARG A 138 -1.42 -0.02 12.64
C ARG A 138 -1.34 -0.04 11.13
N ILE A 139 -0.69 0.97 10.57
CA ILE A 139 -0.54 1.09 9.12
C ILE A 139 0.92 1.35 8.76
N ALA A 140 1.25 1.08 7.50
CA ALA A 140 2.46 1.60 6.87
C ALA A 140 2.01 2.58 5.78
N ASP A 141 2.28 3.85 6.02
CA ASP A 141 1.96 4.92 5.08
C ASP A 141 3.24 5.27 4.30
N PRO A 142 3.29 5.01 2.99
CA PRO A 142 4.50 5.30 2.20
C PRO A 142 4.92 6.77 2.21
N ASN A 143 4.00 7.67 2.56
CA ASN A 143 4.26 9.10 2.54
C ASN A 143 4.43 9.71 3.94
N SER A 144 4.22 8.96 5.00
CA SER A 144 4.29 9.49 6.36
C SER A 144 4.72 8.43 7.36
N TYR A 145 5.96 8.54 7.83
CA TYR A 145 6.42 7.69 8.93
C TYR A 145 5.64 7.99 10.21
N SER A 146 5.30 9.25 10.45
CA SER A 146 4.51 9.65 11.61
C SER A 146 3.16 8.91 11.66
N ASN A 147 2.45 8.83 10.54
CA ASN A 147 1.20 8.06 10.45
C ASN A 147 1.43 6.57 10.74
N SER A 148 2.60 6.07 10.42
CA SER A 148 2.96 4.66 10.58
C SER A 148 3.33 4.30 12.03
N THR A 149 3.47 5.30 12.92
CA THR A 149 3.76 5.09 14.34
C THR A 149 2.53 5.23 15.23
N LYS A 150 1.38 5.59 14.67
CA LYS A 150 0.14 5.81 15.41
C LYS A 150 -0.80 4.61 15.28
N GLU A 151 -1.78 4.58 16.16
CA GLU A 151 -2.93 3.69 16.02
C GLU A 151 -4.03 4.41 15.26
N TRP A 152 -4.81 3.66 14.52
CA TRP A 152 -5.93 4.16 13.71
C TRP A 152 -7.18 3.35 14.01
N LYS A 153 -8.33 4.00 13.98
CA LYS A 153 -9.61 3.29 14.07
C LYS A 153 -9.89 2.63 12.73
N LEU A 154 -10.09 1.32 12.74
CA LEU A 154 -10.39 0.57 11.52
C LEU A 154 -11.64 1.09 10.83
N SER A 155 -12.69 1.41 11.60
CA SER A 155 -13.94 1.95 11.05
C SER A 155 -13.70 3.24 10.27
N GLN A 156 -12.81 4.10 10.76
CA GLN A 156 -12.46 5.34 10.06
C GLN A 156 -11.77 5.06 8.73
N LEU A 157 -10.77 4.17 8.73
CA LEU A 157 -10.06 3.82 7.51
C LEU A 157 -11.01 3.21 6.48
N LEU A 158 -11.88 2.30 6.90
CA LEU A 158 -12.83 1.68 5.98
C LEU A 158 -13.81 2.70 5.38
N SER A 159 -14.21 3.71 6.16
CA SER A 159 -15.08 4.78 5.66
C SER A 159 -14.39 5.68 4.63
N GLU A 160 -13.06 5.72 4.63
CA GLU A 160 -12.28 6.58 3.73
C GLU A 160 -11.70 5.84 2.53
N LEU A 161 -12.07 4.59 2.30
CA LEU A 161 -11.64 3.85 1.11
C LEU A 161 -12.14 4.54 -0.16
N LYS A 162 -11.31 4.53 -1.20
CA LYS A 162 -11.64 5.22 -2.45
C LYS A 162 -12.85 4.58 -3.11
N GLN A 163 -13.82 5.39 -3.47
CA GLN A 163 -15.05 4.95 -4.13
C GLN A 163 -14.85 4.74 -5.63
N SER A 164 -14.14 5.64 -6.27
CA SER A 164 -13.85 5.60 -7.70
C SER A 164 -12.50 4.92 -7.93
N ARG A 165 -12.48 3.88 -8.75
CA ARG A 165 -11.26 3.10 -9.01
C ARG A 165 -11.31 2.48 -10.41
N ASP A 166 -10.14 2.22 -10.96
CA ASP A 166 -10.02 1.68 -12.31
C ASP A 166 -10.14 0.16 -12.39
N SER A 167 -9.95 -0.56 -11.29
CA SER A 167 -10.08 -2.02 -11.28
C SER A 167 -10.20 -2.55 -9.85
N GLY A 168 -10.96 -3.64 -9.72
CA GLY A 168 -11.07 -4.40 -8.48
C GLY A 168 -11.57 -3.62 -7.28
N ALA A 169 -11.41 -4.22 -6.12
CA ALA A 169 -11.78 -3.59 -4.86
C ALA A 169 -10.70 -2.64 -4.37
N PRO A 170 -11.03 -1.58 -3.63
CA PRO A 170 -10.01 -0.70 -3.05
C PRO A 170 -9.24 -1.35 -1.91
N LEU A 171 -9.63 -2.53 -1.47
CA LEU A 171 -8.99 -3.26 -0.38
C LEU A 171 -8.59 -4.65 -0.89
N ARG A 172 -7.32 -5.02 -0.68
CA ARG A 172 -6.73 -6.27 -1.15
C ARG A 172 -5.77 -6.89 -0.15
#